data_2e58c2df4de64cfa40e47b76af5baf2d
#
_entry.id   2e58c2df4de64cfa40e47b76af5baf2d
#
_cell.length_a   1.000
_cell.length_b   1.000
_cell.length_c   1.000
_cell.angle_alpha   90.00
_cell.angle_beta   90.00
_cell.angle_gamma   90.00
#
_symmetry.space_group_name_H-M   'P 1'
#
loop_
_entity.id
_entity.type
_entity.pdbx_description
1 polymer ?
#
loop_
_entity_poly.entity_id
_entity_poly.type
_entity_poly.pdbx_seq_one_letter_code
_entity_poly.pdbx_strand_id
1 'polypeptide(L)'
;FSPVHLQFSEWISQWTNFLFAFIFATSFLGTSTGKFGRDVLSTTCVTGVVFMAQVLVGLGIAFLLSTFMDNVPYAMGLLPVSGFYGGHGSAGIMGGCFATEGWEEAMGIALTYATIGMFVAVIGGMWIINWGAKKGYTRQKMDSSYVEKKDITGILPAEQRKPAAMGISNPSVIDPMAFQMMIVGTIIAVSHFLREAIIKVFPFWERIPLYTMCLIMGAIIGVAISKTKYNQYIDRGSMKRISGVALEYAIAMNVATIKLSVLASYLVPILLTSAAITAVTACLLYTSPSPRDPKTS
;
A
#
# COMPACT_ATOMS: atom_id res chain seq x y z
N PHE A 1 29.13 18.52 -17.56
CA PHE A 1 27.93 17.62 -17.53
C PHE A 1 26.72 18.51 -17.29
N SER A 2 25.96 18.83 -18.33
CA SER A 2 24.66 19.48 -18.22
C SER A 2 23.72 18.51 -17.52
N PRO A 3 23.07 18.87 -16.39
CA PRO A 3 22.09 18.00 -15.79
C PRO A 3 20.94 17.85 -16.80
N VAL A 4 20.67 16.65 -17.20
CA VAL A 4 19.48 16.34 -18.01
C VAL A 4 18.28 16.63 -17.11
N HIS A 5 17.72 17.82 -17.22
CA HIS A 5 16.44 18.15 -16.62
C HIS A 5 15.36 17.46 -17.43
N LEU A 6 15.01 16.26 -17.00
CA LEU A 6 13.76 15.65 -17.44
C LEU A 6 12.63 16.49 -16.80
N GLN A 7 12.05 17.37 -17.58
CA GLN A 7 10.82 18.08 -17.18
C GLN A 7 9.68 17.09 -17.19
N PHE A 8 9.52 16.37 -16.08
CA PHE A 8 8.29 15.66 -15.81
C PHE A 8 7.25 16.72 -15.48
N SER A 9 6.28 16.91 -16.37
CA SER A 9 5.22 17.90 -16.22
C SER A 9 4.29 17.54 -15.07
N GLU A 10 3.53 18.52 -14.56
CA GLU A 10 2.40 18.35 -13.62
C GLU A 10 1.43 17.24 -14.03
N TRP A 11 1.40 16.93 -15.30
CA TRP A 11 0.68 15.86 -15.95
C TRP A 11 0.97 14.46 -15.36
N ILE A 12 2.22 14.17 -14.95
CA ILE A 12 2.60 12.89 -14.34
C ILE A 12 1.96 12.72 -12.96
N SER A 13 1.86 13.79 -12.18
CA SER A 13 1.18 13.76 -10.88
C SER A 13 -0.31 13.41 -11.03
N GLN A 14 -0.98 13.97 -12.04
CA GLN A 14 -2.39 13.64 -12.33
C GLN A 14 -2.57 12.18 -12.73
N TRP A 15 -1.68 11.63 -13.56
CA TRP A 15 -1.69 10.22 -13.94
C TRP A 15 -1.47 9.29 -12.73
N THR A 16 -0.58 9.65 -11.84
CA THR A 16 -0.35 8.90 -10.61
C THR A 16 -1.61 8.82 -9.75
N ASN A 17 -2.30 9.94 -9.55
CA ASN A 17 -3.57 9.98 -8.82
C ASN A 17 -4.65 9.12 -9.49
N PHE A 18 -4.69 9.11 -10.83
CA PHE A 18 -5.60 8.26 -11.59
C PHE A 18 -5.27 6.77 -11.44
N LEU A 19 -3.99 6.39 -11.47
CA LEU A 19 -3.56 5.01 -11.22
C LEU A 19 -3.91 4.55 -9.80
N PHE A 20 -3.78 5.41 -8.80
CA PHE A 20 -4.25 5.10 -7.45
C PHE A 20 -5.75 4.87 -7.41
N ALA A 21 -6.56 5.58 -8.21
CA ALA A 21 -7.99 5.31 -8.28
C ALA A 21 -8.28 3.87 -8.75
N PHE A 22 -7.54 3.32 -9.72
CA PHE A 22 -7.65 1.92 -10.13
C PHE A 22 -7.28 0.95 -9.00
N ILE A 23 -6.17 1.19 -8.31
CA ILE A 23 -5.70 0.34 -7.20
C ILE A 23 -6.79 0.24 -6.13
N PHE A 24 -7.35 1.36 -5.73
CA PHE A 24 -8.32 1.40 -4.63
C PHE A 24 -9.71 0.95 -5.03
N ALA A 25 -10.16 1.24 -6.25
CA ALA A 25 -11.43 0.74 -6.75
C ALA A 25 -11.47 -0.79 -6.84
N THR A 26 -10.33 -1.44 -7.13
CA THR A 26 -10.24 -2.91 -7.26
C THR A 26 -10.02 -3.64 -5.95
N SER A 27 -9.59 -2.96 -4.88
CA SER A 27 -9.07 -3.58 -3.65
C SER A 27 -10.03 -4.58 -2.99
N PHE A 28 -11.33 -4.33 -3.04
CA PHE A 28 -12.35 -5.16 -2.41
C PHE A 28 -13.19 -5.99 -3.38
N LEU A 29 -13.00 -5.82 -4.69
CA LEU A 29 -13.75 -6.54 -5.71
C LEU A 29 -13.32 -8.01 -5.80
N GLY A 30 -14.30 -8.91 -5.88
CA GLY A 30 -14.06 -10.35 -5.94
C GLY A 30 -13.45 -10.94 -4.67
N THR A 31 -13.48 -10.23 -3.54
CA THR A 31 -13.07 -10.78 -2.24
C THR A 31 -14.24 -11.52 -1.61
N SER A 32 -14.02 -12.76 -1.15
CA SER A 32 -14.97 -13.42 -0.26
C SER A 32 -14.83 -12.83 1.13
N THR A 33 -15.93 -12.40 1.73
CA THR A 33 -15.98 -12.06 3.15
C THR A 33 -15.80 -13.35 3.96
N GLY A 34 -14.58 -13.57 4.47
CA GLY A 34 -14.30 -14.69 5.38
C GLY A 34 -15.08 -14.55 6.69
N LYS A 35 -15.25 -15.68 7.40
CA LYS A 35 -15.83 -15.65 8.75
C LYS A 35 -14.90 -14.89 9.69
N PHE A 36 -15.45 -13.95 10.44
CA PHE A 36 -14.75 -13.22 11.48
C PHE A 36 -14.42 -14.21 12.62
N GLY A 37 -13.19 -14.71 12.65
CA GLY A 37 -12.73 -15.67 13.65
C GLY A 37 -11.83 -15.01 14.71
N ARG A 38 -11.53 -15.74 15.77
CA ARG A 38 -10.63 -15.30 16.85
C ARG A 38 -9.24 -14.91 16.34
N ASP A 39 -8.74 -15.64 15.34
CA ASP A 39 -7.43 -15.37 14.73
C ASP A 39 -7.40 -14.04 13.99
N VAL A 40 -8.50 -13.68 13.32
CA VAL A 40 -8.64 -12.37 12.64
C VAL A 40 -8.63 -11.26 13.68
N LEU A 41 -9.39 -11.42 14.77
CA LEU A 41 -9.44 -10.41 15.83
C LEU A 41 -8.06 -10.23 16.50
N SER A 42 -7.40 -11.32 16.86
CA SER A 42 -6.06 -11.30 17.46
C SER A 42 -5.05 -10.60 16.55
N THR A 43 -5.01 -10.97 15.27
CA THR A 43 -4.11 -10.33 14.29
C THR A 43 -4.44 -8.84 14.15
N THR A 44 -5.71 -8.47 14.08
CA THR A 44 -6.14 -7.07 13.97
C THR A 44 -5.73 -6.26 15.20
N CYS A 45 -5.86 -6.82 16.40
CA CYS A 45 -5.42 -6.15 17.63
C CYS A 45 -3.90 -5.92 17.64
N VAL A 46 -3.10 -6.95 17.29
CA VAL A 46 -1.64 -6.83 17.25
C VAL A 46 -1.21 -5.78 16.21
N THR A 47 -1.77 -5.85 15.00
CA THR A 47 -1.46 -4.87 13.96
C THR A 47 -1.92 -3.46 14.33
N GLY A 48 -3.05 -3.33 15.02
CA GLY A 48 -3.53 -2.05 15.56
C GLY A 48 -2.58 -1.45 16.60
N VAL A 49 -2.05 -2.27 17.52
CA VAL A 49 -1.05 -1.83 18.50
C VAL A 49 0.24 -1.37 17.80
N VAL A 50 0.71 -2.14 16.82
CA VAL A 50 1.92 -1.76 16.04
C VAL A 50 1.66 -0.44 15.31
N PHE A 51 0.50 -0.28 14.67
CA PHE A 51 0.13 0.96 13.99
C PHE A 51 0.16 2.17 14.93
N MET A 52 -0.51 2.08 16.10
CA MET A 52 -0.53 3.16 17.08
C MET A 52 0.86 3.48 17.64
N ALA A 53 1.68 2.47 17.89
CA ALA A 53 3.06 2.67 18.33
C ALA A 53 3.90 3.39 17.28
N GLN A 54 3.76 3.04 16.00
CA GLN A 54 4.44 3.73 14.91
C GLN A 54 4.00 5.20 14.78
N VAL A 55 2.69 5.48 14.94
CA VAL A 55 2.17 6.86 14.97
C VAL A 55 2.80 7.66 16.10
N LEU A 56 2.79 7.13 17.33
CA LEU A 56 3.31 7.82 18.49
C LEU A 56 4.82 8.08 18.37
N VAL A 57 5.57 7.09 17.93
CA VAL A 57 7.03 7.22 17.72
C VAL A 57 7.33 8.20 16.60
N GLY A 58 6.62 8.10 15.48
CA GLY A 58 6.79 9.01 14.34
C GLY A 58 6.51 10.47 14.73
N LEU A 59 5.40 10.74 15.39
CA LEU A 59 5.03 12.08 15.87
C LEU A 59 6.01 12.58 16.94
N GLY A 60 6.42 11.71 17.88
CA GLY A 60 7.37 12.09 18.92
C GLY A 60 8.73 12.50 18.34
N ILE A 61 9.23 11.77 17.35
CA ILE A 61 10.49 12.11 16.68
C ILE A 61 10.33 13.37 15.82
N ALA A 62 9.23 13.50 15.07
CA ALA A 62 8.99 14.70 14.29
C ALA A 62 8.90 15.94 15.18
N PHE A 63 8.23 15.85 16.33
CA PHE A 63 8.18 16.91 17.33
C PHE A 63 9.58 17.26 17.86
N LEU A 64 10.39 16.25 18.19
CA LEU A 64 11.76 16.46 18.65
C LEU A 64 12.61 17.13 17.56
N LEU A 65 12.54 16.62 16.32
CA LEU A 65 13.33 17.14 15.21
C LEU A 65 12.92 18.56 14.84
N SER A 66 11.65 18.90 14.92
CA SER A 66 11.14 20.25 14.61
C SER A 66 11.66 21.32 15.60
N THR A 67 12.16 20.93 16.79
CA THR A 67 12.81 21.86 17.71
C THR A 67 14.24 22.22 17.29
N PHE A 68 14.86 21.41 16.43
CA PHE A 68 16.24 21.60 15.97
C PHE A 68 16.35 21.89 14.47
N MET A 69 15.29 21.62 13.71
CA MET A 69 15.26 21.73 12.26
C MET A 69 13.97 22.42 11.79
N ASP A 70 14.09 23.67 11.36
CA ASP A 70 12.93 24.50 10.95
C ASP A 70 12.18 23.94 9.72
N ASN A 71 12.83 23.10 8.93
CA ASN A 71 12.26 22.52 7.73
C ASN A 71 11.46 21.23 7.98
N VAL A 72 11.36 20.75 9.22
CA VAL A 72 10.64 19.50 9.56
C VAL A 72 9.27 19.82 10.16
N PRO A 73 8.18 19.69 9.39
CA PRO A 73 6.83 19.90 9.91
C PRO A 73 6.42 18.75 10.83
N TYR A 74 5.61 19.03 11.86
CA TYR A 74 5.08 17.99 12.77
C TYR A 74 4.35 16.86 12.03
N ALA A 75 3.65 17.20 10.95
CA ALA A 75 2.93 16.26 10.10
C ALA A 75 3.83 15.19 9.48
N MET A 76 5.15 15.45 9.38
CA MET A 76 6.12 14.46 8.90
C MET A 76 6.09 13.16 9.71
N GLY A 77 5.73 13.23 10.99
CA GLY A 77 5.62 12.05 11.86
C GLY A 77 4.57 11.04 11.46
N LEU A 78 3.59 11.43 10.62
CA LEU A 78 2.56 10.53 10.09
C LEU A 78 2.98 9.82 8.79
N LEU A 79 3.94 10.37 8.05
CA LEU A 79 4.38 9.79 6.79
C LEU A 79 5.04 8.41 6.94
N PRO A 80 5.92 8.18 7.95
CA PRO A 80 6.54 6.87 8.13
C PRO A 80 5.53 5.77 8.36
N VAL A 81 4.52 5.98 9.19
CA VAL A 81 3.50 4.96 9.47
C VAL A 81 2.68 4.62 8.23
N SER A 82 2.37 5.61 7.40
CA SER A 82 1.64 5.38 6.15
C SER A 82 2.45 4.50 5.19
N GLY A 83 3.78 4.68 5.14
CA GLY A 83 4.68 3.90 4.30
C GLY A 83 4.97 2.50 4.84
N PHE A 84 5.35 2.39 6.11
CA PHE A 84 5.73 1.12 6.73
C PHE A 84 4.56 0.17 6.94
N TYR A 85 3.42 0.69 7.40
CA TYR A 85 2.24 -0.13 7.67
C TYR A 85 1.38 -0.37 6.43
N GLY A 86 1.12 0.69 5.66
CA GLY A 86 0.18 0.64 4.54
C GLY A 86 0.84 0.51 3.16
N GLY A 87 2.18 0.60 3.08
CA GLY A 87 2.93 0.54 1.83
C GLY A 87 2.68 1.73 0.90
N HIS A 88 3.03 1.59 -0.37
CA HIS A 88 2.97 2.69 -1.35
C HIS A 88 1.56 3.27 -1.54
N GLY A 89 0.51 2.44 -1.43
CA GLY A 89 -0.87 2.91 -1.55
C GLY A 89 -1.25 3.89 -0.45
N SER A 90 -1.07 3.53 0.82
CA SER A 90 -1.32 4.40 1.96
C SER A 90 -0.42 5.63 1.99
N ALA A 91 0.86 5.44 1.64
CA ALA A 91 1.81 6.54 1.51
C ALA A 91 1.35 7.56 0.47
N GLY A 92 0.85 7.08 -0.66
CA GLY A 92 0.26 7.93 -1.70
C GLY A 92 -0.94 8.73 -1.19
N ILE A 93 -1.86 8.10 -0.44
CA ILE A 93 -3.01 8.80 0.14
C ILE A 93 -2.54 9.90 1.10
N MET A 94 -1.70 9.54 2.07
CA MET A 94 -1.27 10.48 3.10
C MET A 94 -0.43 11.62 2.51
N GLY A 95 0.53 11.28 1.65
CA GLY A 95 1.36 12.28 0.97
C GLY A 95 0.53 13.19 0.06
N GLY A 96 -0.48 12.65 -0.63
CA GLY A 96 -1.40 13.42 -1.45
C GLY A 96 -2.26 14.38 -0.64
N CYS A 97 -2.77 13.96 0.52
CA CYS A 97 -3.52 14.84 1.42
C CYS A 97 -2.66 16.02 1.90
N PHE A 98 -1.40 15.78 2.27
CA PHE A 98 -0.51 16.85 2.70
C PHE A 98 -0.06 17.75 1.53
N ALA A 99 0.08 17.21 0.33
CA ALA A 99 0.38 18.00 -0.86
C ALA A 99 -0.77 19.00 -1.18
N THR A 100 -2.03 18.59 -1.01
CA THR A 100 -3.19 19.49 -1.18
C THR A 100 -3.26 20.58 -0.11
N GLU A 101 -2.63 20.36 1.06
CA GLU A 101 -2.51 21.37 2.12
C GLU A 101 -1.27 22.28 1.96
N GLY A 102 -0.57 22.19 0.84
CA GLY A 102 0.57 23.05 0.50
C GLY A 102 1.95 22.50 0.82
N TRP A 103 2.04 21.23 1.25
CA TRP A 103 3.33 20.55 1.42
C TRP A 103 3.59 19.59 0.26
N GLU A 104 4.03 20.16 -0.87
CA GLU A 104 4.21 19.41 -2.14
C GLU A 104 5.17 18.23 -2.04
N GLU A 105 6.21 18.33 -1.20
CA GLU A 105 7.22 17.29 -1.04
C GLU A 105 6.71 16.06 -0.28
N ALA A 106 5.61 16.18 0.43
CA ALA A 106 5.06 15.13 1.29
C ALA A 106 4.82 13.81 0.54
N MET A 107 4.36 13.87 -0.71
CA MET A 107 4.14 12.70 -1.54
C MET A 107 5.45 11.92 -1.77
N GLY A 108 6.51 12.60 -2.19
CA GLY A 108 7.82 12.00 -2.43
C GLY A 108 8.43 11.40 -1.16
N ILE A 109 8.32 12.12 -0.03
CA ILE A 109 8.80 11.67 1.28
C ILE A 109 8.02 10.43 1.74
N ALA A 110 6.70 10.43 1.63
CA ALA A 110 5.85 9.30 2.01
C ALA A 110 6.17 8.04 1.22
N LEU A 111 6.36 8.16 -0.10
CA LEU A 111 6.74 7.03 -0.97
C LEU A 111 8.16 6.53 -0.68
N THR A 112 9.06 7.43 -0.29
CA THR A 112 10.40 7.04 0.20
C THR A 112 10.29 6.18 1.45
N TYR A 113 9.45 6.55 2.42
CA TYR A 113 9.18 5.71 3.59
C TYR A 113 8.59 4.36 3.21
N ALA A 114 7.68 4.30 2.23
CA ALA A 114 7.11 3.04 1.76
C ALA A 114 8.18 2.13 1.13
N THR A 115 9.09 2.71 0.36
CA THR A 115 10.22 1.97 -0.24
C THR A 115 11.16 1.43 0.84
N ILE A 116 11.55 2.27 1.81
CA ILE A 116 12.38 1.84 2.95
C ILE A 116 11.66 0.74 3.74
N GLY A 117 10.37 0.93 4.04
CA GLY A 117 9.54 -0.04 4.74
C GLY A 117 9.47 -1.40 4.03
N MET A 118 9.36 -1.40 2.71
CA MET A 118 9.40 -2.62 1.90
C MET A 118 10.76 -3.33 2.01
N PHE A 119 11.88 -2.61 1.90
CA PHE A 119 13.21 -3.20 2.08
C PHE A 119 13.39 -3.77 3.49
N VAL A 120 12.97 -3.04 4.52
CA VAL A 120 13.02 -3.50 5.91
C VAL A 120 12.16 -4.75 6.09
N ALA A 121 10.96 -4.80 5.51
CA ALA A 121 10.06 -5.96 5.58
C ALA A 121 10.65 -7.18 4.88
N VAL A 122 11.24 -7.03 3.70
CA VAL A 122 11.84 -8.14 2.96
C VAL A 122 13.11 -8.63 3.67
N ILE A 123 14.08 -7.76 3.93
CA ILE A 123 15.36 -8.16 4.51
C ILE A 123 15.19 -8.56 5.98
N GLY A 124 14.53 -7.73 6.78
CA GLY A 124 14.29 -7.99 8.19
C GLY A 124 13.32 -9.15 8.42
N GLY A 125 12.26 -9.25 7.63
CA GLY A 125 11.31 -10.35 7.67
C GLY A 125 11.97 -11.69 7.33
N MET A 126 12.78 -11.75 6.28
CA MET A 126 13.55 -12.95 5.92
C MET A 126 14.52 -13.34 7.03
N TRP A 127 15.19 -12.36 7.64
CA TRP A 127 16.10 -12.61 8.75
C TRP A 127 15.36 -13.19 9.98
N ILE A 128 14.22 -12.60 10.36
CA ILE A 128 13.39 -13.08 11.48
C ILE A 128 12.85 -14.48 11.20
N ILE A 129 12.35 -14.76 9.99
CA ILE A 129 11.85 -16.09 9.60
C ILE A 129 12.98 -17.12 9.70
N ASN A 130 14.13 -16.85 9.13
CA ASN A 130 15.29 -17.74 9.17
C ASN A 130 15.77 -18.00 10.61
N TRP A 131 15.80 -16.93 11.44
CA TRP A 131 16.14 -17.08 12.85
C TRP A 131 15.13 -17.94 13.61
N GLY A 132 13.82 -17.69 13.41
CA GLY A 132 12.74 -18.47 14.01
C GLY A 132 12.74 -19.93 13.55
N ALA A 133 13.05 -20.20 12.28
CA ALA A 133 13.20 -21.54 11.74
C ALA A 133 14.38 -22.31 12.40
N LYS A 134 15.54 -21.64 12.56
CA LYS A 134 16.71 -22.22 13.25
C LYS A 134 16.43 -22.53 14.73
N LYS A 135 15.58 -21.73 15.39
CA LYS A 135 15.17 -21.94 16.79
C LYS A 135 14.02 -22.95 16.95
N GLY A 136 13.46 -23.45 15.85
CA GLY A 136 12.36 -24.44 15.87
C GLY A 136 10.98 -23.82 16.18
N TYR A 137 10.82 -22.50 16.07
CA TYR A 137 9.55 -21.82 16.29
C TYR A 137 8.58 -21.90 15.10
N THR A 138 9.05 -22.38 13.93
CA THR A 138 8.23 -22.55 12.74
C THR A 138 7.81 -24.01 12.56
N ARG A 139 6.57 -24.24 12.09
CA ARG A 139 6.04 -25.58 11.80
C ARG A 139 6.71 -26.27 10.61
N GLN A 140 7.16 -25.51 9.64
CA GLN A 140 7.89 -26.03 8.48
C GLN A 140 9.36 -25.68 8.65
N LYS A 141 10.22 -26.70 8.65
CA LYS A 141 11.65 -26.47 8.45
C LYS A 141 11.79 -25.94 7.02
N MET A 142 12.01 -24.66 6.87
CA MET A 142 12.47 -24.11 5.60
C MET A 142 13.90 -24.58 5.40
N ASP A 143 14.06 -25.63 4.63
CA ASP A 143 15.37 -26.04 4.16
C ASP A 143 15.80 -25.01 3.11
N SER A 144 16.87 -24.28 3.42
CA SER A 144 17.42 -23.24 2.54
C SER A 144 17.92 -23.77 1.19
N SER A 145 17.96 -25.11 1.03
CA SER A 145 18.28 -25.78 -0.23
C SER A 145 17.13 -25.74 -1.25
N TYR A 146 15.92 -25.28 -0.86
CA TYR A 146 14.73 -25.32 -1.73
C TYR A 146 14.42 -23.98 -2.42
N VAL A 147 15.40 -23.13 -2.63
CA VAL A 147 15.22 -21.96 -3.52
C VAL A 147 15.36 -22.47 -4.94
N GLU A 148 14.24 -22.76 -5.60
CA GLU A 148 14.25 -23.14 -7.02
C GLU A 148 14.82 -22.00 -7.88
N LYS A 149 15.53 -22.35 -8.96
CA LYS A 149 16.06 -21.34 -9.94
C LYS A 149 15.03 -20.31 -10.41
N LYS A 150 13.74 -20.70 -10.45
CA LYS A 150 12.63 -19.80 -10.81
C LYS A 150 12.44 -18.63 -9.83
N ASP A 151 12.74 -18.84 -8.54
CA ASP A 151 12.60 -17.80 -7.51
C ASP A 151 13.73 -16.77 -7.58
N ILE A 152 14.86 -17.16 -8.16
CA ILE A 152 16.00 -16.28 -8.38
C ILE A 152 15.82 -15.45 -9.66
N THR A 153 15.32 -16.05 -10.74
CA THR A 153 15.16 -15.38 -12.03
C THR A 153 13.86 -14.63 -12.17
N GLY A 154 12.86 -14.90 -11.32
CA GLY A 154 11.51 -14.35 -11.42
C GLY A 154 10.71 -14.87 -12.64
N ILE A 155 11.28 -15.77 -13.45
CA ILE A 155 10.65 -16.31 -14.66
C ILE A 155 10.20 -17.75 -14.40
N LEU A 156 8.88 -17.96 -14.47
CA LEU A 156 8.32 -19.29 -14.30
C LEU A 156 8.55 -20.19 -15.54
N PRO A 157 8.95 -21.46 -15.35
CA PRO A 157 8.96 -22.47 -16.40
C PRO A 157 7.60 -22.59 -17.07
N ALA A 158 7.56 -22.92 -18.36
CA ALA A 158 6.32 -22.97 -19.15
C ALA A 158 5.23 -23.84 -18.51
N GLU A 159 5.62 -24.98 -17.92
CA GLU A 159 4.73 -25.96 -17.28
C GLU A 159 4.06 -25.45 -15.99
N GLN A 160 4.64 -24.44 -15.34
CA GLN A 160 4.14 -23.89 -14.09
C GLN A 160 3.35 -22.58 -14.29
N ARG A 161 3.23 -22.11 -15.53
CA ARG A 161 2.49 -20.90 -15.87
C ARG A 161 0.99 -21.11 -15.70
N LYS A 162 0.41 -20.51 -14.70
CA LYS A 162 -1.04 -20.52 -14.51
C LYS A 162 -1.70 -19.45 -15.39
N PRO A 163 -2.96 -19.68 -15.84
CA PRO A 163 -3.72 -18.64 -16.53
C PRO A 163 -3.76 -17.36 -15.73
N ALA A 164 -3.64 -16.25 -16.43
CA ALA A 164 -3.54 -14.96 -15.81
C ALA A 164 -4.82 -14.49 -15.14
N ALA A 165 -5.95 -14.89 -15.70
CA ALA A 165 -7.29 -14.52 -15.30
C ALA A 165 -8.26 -15.56 -15.89
N MET A 166 -9.46 -15.66 -15.32
CA MET A 166 -10.53 -16.47 -15.90
C MET A 166 -11.28 -15.63 -16.94
N GLY A 167 -11.44 -16.17 -18.16
CA GLY A 167 -12.26 -15.56 -19.18
C GLY A 167 -13.75 -15.67 -18.83
N ILE A 168 -14.29 -14.65 -18.17
CA ILE A 168 -15.72 -14.64 -17.76
C ILE A 168 -16.64 -14.29 -18.91
N SER A 169 -16.16 -13.50 -19.89
CA SER A 169 -16.91 -13.10 -21.07
C SER A 169 -16.46 -13.87 -22.31
N ASN A 170 -17.35 -14.01 -23.27
CA ASN A 170 -17.00 -14.58 -24.57
C ASN A 170 -16.13 -13.55 -25.35
N PRO A 171 -14.88 -13.90 -25.70
CA PRO A 171 -13.97 -12.98 -26.39
C PRO A 171 -14.49 -12.51 -27.76
N SER A 172 -15.42 -13.26 -28.38
CA SER A 172 -16.05 -12.85 -29.63
C SER A 172 -17.02 -11.68 -29.48
N VAL A 173 -17.46 -11.39 -28.25
CA VAL A 173 -18.42 -10.30 -27.95
C VAL A 173 -17.72 -9.16 -27.25
N ILE A 174 -16.97 -9.45 -26.20
CA ILE A 174 -16.19 -8.48 -25.42
C ILE A 174 -14.97 -9.15 -24.82
N ASP A 175 -13.82 -8.50 -24.91
CA ASP A 175 -12.61 -8.99 -24.26
C ASP A 175 -12.81 -9.09 -22.73
N PRO A 176 -12.46 -10.24 -22.10
CA PRO A 176 -12.65 -10.43 -20.66
C PRO A 176 -11.98 -9.38 -19.77
N MET A 177 -10.79 -8.87 -20.17
CA MET A 177 -10.11 -7.84 -19.42
C MET A 177 -10.79 -6.48 -19.59
N ALA A 178 -11.23 -6.16 -20.82
CA ALA A 178 -11.98 -4.95 -21.10
C ALA A 178 -13.27 -4.89 -20.27
N PHE A 179 -13.98 -6.02 -20.15
CA PHE A 179 -15.18 -6.11 -19.29
C PHE A 179 -14.86 -5.79 -17.83
N GLN A 180 -13.79 -6.33 -17.28
CA GLN A 180 -13.37 -6.03 -15.90
C GLN A 180 -12.94 -4.56 -15.76
N MET A 181 -12.22 -4.00 -16.74
CA MET A 181 -11.84 -2.59 -16.77
C MET A 181 -13.06 -1.67 -16.79
N MET A 182 -14.13 -2.04 -17.51
CA MET A 182 -15.40 -1.28 -17.51
C MET A 182 -16.04 -1.23 -16.13
N ILE A 183 -16.02 -2.34 -15.38
CA ILE A 183 -16.53 -2.37 -14.00
C ILE A 183 -15.73 -1.39 -13.14
N VAL A 184 -14.40 -1.45 -13.20
CA VAL A 184 -13.51 -0.56 -12.44
C VAL A 184 -13.74 0.91 -12.86
N GLY A 185 -13.78 1.18 -14.16
CA GLY A 185 -14.05 2.51 -14.71
C GLY A 185 -15.39 3.08 -14.24
N THR A 186 -16.42 2.24 -14.17
CA THR A 186 -17.74 2.64 -13.65
C THR A 186 -17.66 3.04 -12.17
N ILE A 187 -16.92 2.27 -11.35
CA ILE A 187 -16.72 2.62 -9.94
C ILE A 187 -15.99 3.94 -9.79
N ILE A 188 -14.94 4.17 -10.59
CA ILE A 188 -14.19 5.44 -10.58
C ILE A 188 -15.09 6.60 -10.99
N ALA A 189 -15.89 6.44 -12.07
CA ALA A 189 -16.81 7.46 -12.53
C ALA A 189 -17.88 7.80 -11.47
N VAL A 190 -18.51 6.78 -10.87
CA VAL A 190 -19.48 6.99 -9.78
C VAL A 190 -18.83 7.68 -8.59
N SER A 191 -17.61 7.28 -8.22
CA SER A 191 -16.86 7.91 -7.14
C SER A 191 -16.56 9.38 -7.43
N HIS A 192 -16.23 9.72 -8.68
CA HIS A 192 -16.00 11.09 -9.10
C HIS A 192 -17.26 11.95 -8.98
N PHE A 193 -18.38 11.50 -9.57
CA PHE A 193 -19.64 12.25 -9.50
C PHE A 193 -20.15 12.39 -8.07
N LEU A 194 -20.01 11.34 -7.26
CA LEU A 194 -20.40 11.38 -5.86
C LEU A 194 -19.53 12.36 -5.07
N ARG A 195 -18.21 12.36 -5.32
CA ARG A 195 -17.28 13.31 -4.70
C ARG A 195 -17.67 14.74 -5.04
N GLU A 196 -17.93 15.06 -6.31
CA GLU A 196 -18.36 16.39 -6.76
C GLU A 196 -19.69 16.83 -6.09
N ALA A 197 -20.63 15.89 -5.92
CA ALA A 197 -21.87 16.16 -5.21
C ALA A 197 -21.65 16.44 -3.72
N ILE A 198 -20.75 15.70 -3.07
CA ILE A 198 -20.42 15.88 -1.65
C ILE A 198 -19.69 17.20 -1.42
N ILE A 199 -18.76 17.59 -2.28
CA ILE A 199 -18.01 18.85 -2.18
C ILE A 199 -18.96 20.06 -2.16
N LYS A 200 -20.03 20.02 -2.94
CA LYS A 200 -21.04 21.12 -2.94
C LYS A 200 -21.74 21.30 -1.59
N VAL A 201 -21.85 20.23 -0.80
CA VAL A 201 -22.50 20.26 0.53
C VAL A 201 -21.46 20.43 1.63
N PHE A 202 -20.31 19.80 1.49
CA PHE A 202 -19.22 19.80 2.46
C PHE A 202 -17.90 20.17 1.78
N PRO A 203 -17.52 21.45 1.67
CA PRO A 203 -16.31 21.91 0.99
C PRO A 203 -15.00 21.27 1.50
N PHE A 204 -14.98 20.81 2.76
CA PHE A 204 -13.83 20.09 3.33
C PHE A 204 -13.39 18.88 2.48
N TRP A 205 -14.34 18.24 1.76
CA TRP A 205 -14.04 17.06 0.94
C TRP A 205 -13.19 17.38 -0.31
N GLU A 206 -13.05 18.63 -0.68
CA GLU A 206 -12.15 19.06 -1.75
C GLU A 206 -10.69 18.66 -1.48
N ARG A 207 -10.29 18.66 -0.20
CA ARG A 207 -8.95 18.28 0.28
C ARG A 207 -8.68 16.77 0.21
N ILE A 208 -9.72 15.95 0.04
CA ILE A 208 -9.61 14.50 0.00
C ILE A 208 -9.45 14.05 -1.46
N PRO A 209 -8.36 13.37 -1.82
CA PRO A 209 -8.12 12.91 -3.18
C PRO A 209 -9.21 11.94 -3.67
N LEU A 210 -9.46 11.92 -4.99
CA LEU A 210 -10.48 11.09 -5.63
C LEU A 210 -10.31 9.58 -5.30
N TYR A 211 -9.07 9.11 -5.27
CA TYR A 211 -8.79 7.69 -5.02
C TYR A 211 -9.22 7.22 -3.63
N THR A 212 -9.29 8.11 -2.63
CA THR A 212 -9.88 7.79 -1.32
C THR A 212 -11.37 7.50 -1.44
N MET A 213 -12.07 8.25 -2.28
CA MET A 213 -13.48 8.00 -2.58
C MET A 213 -13.66 6.67 -3.33
N CYS A 214 -12.74 6.35 -4.25
CA CYS A 214 -12.71 5.06 -4.96
C CYS A 214 -12.51 3.88 -4.00
N LEU A 215 -11.72 4.04 -2.93
CA LEU A 215 -11.54 3.03 -1.89
C LEU A 215 -12.86 2.76 -1.15
N ILE A 216 -13.54 3.83 -0.72
CA ILE A 216 -14.81 3.74 0.01
C ILE A 216 -15.88 3.08 -0.89
N MET A 217 -16.03 3.56 -2.12
CA MET A 217 -17.01 3.02 -3.06
C MET A 217 -16.67 1.59 -3.48
N GLY A 218 -15.40 1.29 -3.72
CA GLY A 218 -14.92 -0.07 -4.01
C GLY A 218 -15.21 -1.04 -2.87
N ALA A 219 -15.05 -0.60 -1.61
CA ALA A 219 -15.39 -1.40 -0.44
C ALA A 219 -16.91 -1.63 -0.33
N ILE A 220 -17.73 -0.58 -0.44
CA ILE A 220 -19.19 -0.70 -0.37
C ILE A 220 -19.73 -1.62 -1.48
N ILE A 221 -19.33 -1.37 -2.72
CA ILE A 221 -19.76 -2.14 -3.88
C ILE A 221 -19.23 -3.57 -3.80
N GLY A 222 -17.95 -3.77 -3.43
CA GLY A 222 -17.33 -5.09 -3.28
C GLY A 222 -18.05 -5.95 -2.25
N VAL A 223 -18.35 -5.40 -1.06
CA VAL A 223 -19.10 -6.10 -0.01
C VAL A 223 -20.56 -6.35 -0.46
N ALA A 224 -21.23 -5.38 -1.09
CA ALA A 224 -22.59 -5.55 -1.59
C ALA A 224 -22.66 -6.67 -2.64
N ILE A 225 -21.77 -6.64 -3.65
CA ILE A 225 -21.75 -7.63 -4.72
C ILE A 225 -21.36 -9.02 -4.19
N SER A 226 -20.45 -9.12 -3.22
CA SER A 226 -20.03 -10.43 -2.66
C SER A 226 -21.17 -11.26 -2.09
N LYS A 227 -22.27 -10.61 -1.69
CA LYS A 227 -23.49 -11.24 -1.15
C LYS A 227 -24.53 -11.58 -2.21
N THR A 228 -24.29 -11.23 -3.48
CA THR A 228 -25.22 -11.40 -4.58
C THR A 228 -24.71 -12.40 -5.62
N LYS A 229 -25.60 -12.87 -6.49
CA LYS A 229 -25.24 -13.70 -7.65
C LYS A 229 -24.33 -12.97 -8.66
N TYR A 230 -24.23 -11.65 -8.59
CA TYR A 230 -23.40 -10.84 -9.48
C TYR A 230 -21.91 -10.97 -9.21
N ASN A 231 -21.51 -11.55 -8.05
CA ASN A 231 -20.12 -11.82 -7.73
C ASN A 231 -19.42 -12.74 -8.75
N GLN A 232 -20.20 -13.58 -9.47
CA GLN A 232 -19.68 -14.45 -10.54
C GLN A 232 -19.14 -13.68 -11.75
N TYR A 233 -19.53 -12.41 -11.93
CA TYR A 233 -19.05 -11.56 -13.05
C TYR A 233 -17.76 -10.81 -12.72
N ILE A 234 -17.24 -10.95 -11.50
CA ILE A 234 -16.00 -10.31 -11.07
C ILE A 234 -14.90 -11.37 -11.00
N ASP A 235 -13.90 -11.25 -11.87
CA ASP A 235 -12.70 -12.07 -11.77
C ASP A 235 -11.65 -11.43 -10.88
N ARG A 236 -11.42 -12.03 -9.72
CA ARG A 236 -10.39 -11.56 -8.77
C ARG A 236 -8.99 -11.59 -9.36
N GLY A 237 -8.69 -12.52 -10.27
CA GLY A 237 -7.40 -12.58 -10.95
C GLY A 237 -7.15 -11.32 -11.77
N SER A 238 -8.13 -10.92 -12.57
CA SER A 238 -8.10 -9.68 -13.35
C SER A 238 -8.00 -8.44 -12.45
N MET A 239 -8.79 -8.37 -11.35
CA MET A 239 -8.72 -7.24 -10.41
C MET A 239 -7.33 -7.07 -9.79
N LYS A 240 -6.69 -8.17 -9.35
CA LYS A 240 -5.31 -8.13 -8.84
C LYS A 240 -4.30 -7.68 -9.89
N ARG A 241 -4.51 -8.02 -11.17
CA ARG A 241 -3.61 -7.61 -12.25
C ARG A 241 -3.77 -6.13 -12.57
N ILE A 242 -5.02 -5.66 -12.69
CA ILE A 242 -5.31 -4.23 -12.88
C ILE A 242 -4.66 -3.42 -11.77
N SER A 243 -4.88 -3.81 -10.51
CA SER A 243 -4.25 -3.17 -9.35
C SER A 243 -2.73 -3.25 -9.39
N GLY A 244 -2.16 -4.42 -9.70
CA GLY A 244 -0.72 -4.63 -9.76
C GLY A 244 -0.04 -3.77 -10.82
N VAL A 245 -0.57 -3.79 -12.05
CA VAL A 245 -0.05 -2.95 -13.14
C VAL A 245 -0.15 -1.47 -12.79
N ALA A 246 -1.31 -1.03 -12.28
CA ALA A 246 -1.48 0.36 -11.86
C ALA A 246 -0.50 0.77 -10.75
N LEU A 247 -0.23 -0.13 -9.78
CA LEU A 247 0.72 0.10 -8.69
C LEU A 247 2.16 0.24 -9.20
N GLU A 248 2.62 -0.67 -10.08
CA GLU A 248 3.97 -0.62 -10.64
C GLU A 248 4.21 0.70 -11.41
N TYR A 249 3.25 1.09 -12.27
CA TYR A 249 3.34 2.35 -12.98
C TYR A 249 3.28 3.57 -12.05
N ALA A 250 2.40 3.55 -11.03
CA ALA A 250 2.30 4.64 -10.06
C ALA A 250 3.62 4.80 -9.28
N ILE A 251 4.24 3.69 -8.84
CA ILE A 251 5.54 3.72 -8.16
C ILE A 251 6.61 4.29 -9.09
N ALA A 252 6.72 3.77 -10.32
CA ALA A 252 7.72 4.24 -11.28
C ALA A 252 7.58 5.74 -11.57
N MET A 253 6.36 6.22 -11.80
CA MET A 253 6.10 7.65 -12.03
C MET A 253 6.45 8.50 -10.82
N ASN A 254 6.06 8.07 -9.61
CA ASN A 254 6.39 8.81 -8.40
C ASN A 254 7.88 8.86 -8.13
N VAL A 255 8.60 7.73 -8.28
CA VAL A 255 10.05 7.70 -8.11
C VAL A 255 10.74 8.62 -9.12
N ALA A 256 10.25 8.65 -10.37
CA ALA A 256 10.81 9.52 -11.41
C ALA A 256 10.60 11.03 -11.13
N THR A 257 9.58 11.39 -10.34
CA THR A 257 9.29 12.79 -9.98
C THR A 257 9.95 13.24 -8.68
N ILE A 258 10.60 12.36 -7.91
CA ILE A 258 11.28 12.71 -6.66
C ILE A 258 12.42 13.70 -6.96
N LYS A 259 12.33 14.87 -6.37
CA LYS A 259 13.42 15.86 -6.39
C LYS A 259 14.50 15.42 -5.41
N LEU A 260 15.63 14.90 -5.91
CA LEU A 260 16.75 14.42 -5.07
C LEU A 260 17.29 15.47 -4.11
N SER A 261 17.25 16.75 -4.48
CA SER A 261 17.63 17.86 -3.58
C SER A 261 16.72 17.95 -2.36
N VAL A 262 15.42 17.76 -2.55
CA VAL A 262 14.44 17.75 -1.44
C VAL A 262 14.68 16.53 -0.55
N LEU A 263 14.85 15.36 -1.15
CA LEU A 263 15.14 14.13 -0.41
C LEU A 263 16.41 14.25 0.44
N ALA A 264 17.45 14.91 -0.08
CA ALA A 264 18.67 15.19 0.66
C ALA A 264 18.44 16.07 1.90
N SER A 265 17.56 17.08 1.79
CA SER A 265 17.20 17.96 2.91
C SER A 265 16.46 17.23 4.05
N TYR A 266 15.72 16.18 3.72
CA TYR A 266 14.98 15.36 4.69
C TYR A 266 15.67 14.04 5.05
N LEU A 267 16.90 13.81 4.58
CA LEU A 267 17.61 12.52 4.75
C LEU A 267 17.74 12.12 6.21
N VAL A 268 18.19 13.04 7.08
CA VAL A 268 18.37 12.79 8.51
C VAL A 268 17.05 12.45 9.20
N PRO A 269 15.98 13.26 9.06
CA PRO A 269 14.65 12.91 9.57
C PRO A 269 14.14 11.56 9.08
N ILE A 270 14.28 11.26 7.77
CA ILE A 270 13.83 10.00 7.19
C ILE A 270 14.58 8.81 7.79
N LEU A 271 15.88 8.87 7.91
CA LEU A 271 16.69 7.77 8.47
C LEU A 271 16.40 7.55 9.95
N LEU A 272 16.33 8.61 10.75
CA LEU A 272 16.08 8.52 12.20
C LEU A 272 14.69 7.95 12.49
N THR A 273 13.66 8.45 11.84
CA THR A 273 12.29 7.96 12.02
C THR A 273 12.12 6.53 11.52
N SER A 274 12.75 6.18 10.37
CA SER A 274 12.73 4.81 9.83
C SER A 274 13.41 3.83 10.77
N ALA A 275 14.57 4.18 11.32
CA ALA A 275 15.31 3.33 12.26
C ALA A 275 14.51 3.11 13.55
N ALA A 276 13.95 4.17 14.13
CA ALA A 276 13.17 4.08 15.36
C ALA A 276 11.88 3.26 15.18
N ILE A 277 11.14 3.49 14.09
CA ILE A 277 9.92 2.71 13.78
C ILE A 277 10.25 1.25 13.54
N THR A 278 11.35 0.96 12.84
CA THR A 278 11.83 -0.42 12.63
C THR A 278 12.15 -1.09 13.96
N ALA A 279 12.89 -0.40 14.85
CA ALA A 279 13.27 -0.93 16.16
C ALA A 279 12.03 -1.20 17.05
N VAL A 280 11.09 -0.27 17.11
CA VAL A 280 9.84 -0.42 17.88
C VAL A 280 8.98 -1.54 17.29
N THR A 281 8.84 -1.63 15.98
CA THR A 281 8.09 -2.69 15.33
C THR A 281 8.71 -4.06 15.60
N ALA A 282 10.03 -4.19 15.50
CA ALA A 282 10.74 -5.43 15.81
C ALA A 282 10.57 -5.83 17.30
N CYS A 283 10.65 -4.86 18.21
CA CYS A 283 10.44 -5.09 19.63
C CYS A 283 9.00 -5.58 19.92
N LEU A 284 7.99 -4.93 19.34
CA LEU A 284 6.58 -5.31 19.53
C LEU A 284 6.27 -6.69 18.93
N LEU A 285 6.82 -7.00 17.75
CA LEU A 285 6.66 -8.32 17.15
C LEU A 285 7.32 -9.43 17.99
N TYR A 286 8.47 -9.14 18.57
CA TYR A 286 9.17 -10.09 19.44
C TYR A 286 8.43 -10.33 20.77
N THR A 287 7.83 -9.28 21.35
CA THR A 287 7.12 -9.34 22.63
C THR A 287 5.65 -9.74 22.50
N SER A 288 5.11 -9.72 21.28
CA SER A 288 3.71 -10.10 21.01
C SER A 288 3.50 -11.58 21.29
N PRO A 289 2.49 -11.96 22.14
CA PRO A 289 2.19 -13.35 22.39
C PRO A 289 1.78 -14.03 21.07
N SER A 290 2.44 -15.15 20.76
CA SER A 290 2.03 -15.98 19.62
C SER A 290 0.60 -16.47 19.87
N PRO A 291 -0.31 -16.47 18.84
CA PRO A 291 -1.64 -17.06 18.96
C PRO A 291 -1.65 -18.54 19.41
N ARG A 292 -0.48 -19.13 19.52
CA ARG A 292 -0.25 -20.53 19.89
C ARG A 292 0.59 -20.70 21.15
N ASP A 293 0.77 -19.64 21.92
CA ASP A 293 1.39 -19.76 23.24
C ASP A 293 0.46 -20.64 24.10
N PRO A 294 0.91 -21.80 24.62
CA PRO A 294 0.09 -22.68 25.46
C PRO A 294 -0.42 -22.03 26.74
N LYS A 295 0.08 -20.84 27.09
CA LYS A 295 -0.39 -20.04 28.21
C LYS A 295 -1.61 -19.15 27.89
N THR A 296 -2.00 -19.05 26.61
CA THR A 296 -3.13 -18.22 26.15
C THR A 296 -4.27 -19.03 25.49
N SER A 297 -4.15 -20.36 25.47
CA SER A 297 -5.19 -21.29 24.97
C SER A 297 -6.10 -21.80 26.10
#